data_787605e5aa92328a68ab7df0ef292519
#
_entry.id   787605e5aa92328a68ab7df0ef292519
#
_cell.length_a   1.000
_cell.length_b   1.000
_cell.length_c   1.000
_cell.angle_alpha   90.00
_cell.angle_beta   90.00
_cell.angle_gamma   90.00
#
_symmetry.space_group_name_H-M   'P 1'
#
loop_
_entity.id
_entity.type
_entity.pdbx_description
1 polymer ?
#
loop_
_entity_poly.entity_id
_entity_poly.type
_entity_poly.pdbx_seq_one_letter_code
_entity_poly.pdbx_strand_id
1 'polypeptide(L)'
;LVLRHGQPVYDKCFGIHSDTDSTPVRPTDLFDLASLTKTSATLLAVMKLYDQGQLKLTDPASKYLPALRNTNKKNITIRELLLHESGLVPYIRFYRNAIDEYSVTGPFTQGFVDEWHHTRMGEYTYACSDFKFRRGLVSATKTPEHTLKIADGMWLHRKFKAAMMKSIVQSELDRKRFVYSDIGFILLQQVVESITGQTLDAYLAAEFYRPMGLERTLFQPLNRYKKTEVMPTATNDYLRRQNLCGYVHDEAAAFMGGVSGNAGLFSTACELGKIYQMILNEGELDGKRYLRSETCRAFTMGKSAVSHRGLGYDKPNLNDPKANACAPSAPASVYGHTGFTGTCAWVDPENDLVYIFLSNRLCPDSWNGKLNSMKIRQGIQEVIYQSLYTTE
;
A
#
# COMPACT_ATOMS: atom_id res chain seq x y z
N LEU A 1 10.85 0.08 -14.84
CA LEU A 1 10.51 -1.00 -15.77
C LEU A 1 9.36 -0.57 -16.66
N VAL A 2 9.47 -0.83 -17.95
CA VAL A 2 8.39 -0.68 -18.92
C VAL A 2 8.26 -1.98 -19.68
N LEU A 3 7.07 -2.58 -19.66
CA LEU A 3 6.72 -3.73 -20.50
C LEU A 3 5.84 -3.23 -21.65
N ARG A 4 6.06 -3.76 -22.85
CA ARG A 4 5.16 -3.59 -24.00
C ARG A 4 4.98 -4.95 -24.66
N HIS A 5 3.73 -5.33 -24.95
CA HIS A 5 3.40 -6.67 -25.47
C HIS A 5 3.99 -7.79 -24.61
N GLY A 6 3.95 -7.62 -23.28
CA GLY A 6 4.49 -8.57 -22.31
C GLY A 6 6.02 -8.66 -22.25
N GLN A 7 6.76 -7.83 -23.03
CA GLN A 7 8.22 -7.86 -23.09
C GLN A 7 8.82 -6.59 -22.45
N PRO A 8 9.94 -6.71 -21.72
CA PRO A 8 10.62 -5.55 -21.17
C PRO A 8 11.29 -4.76 -22.31
N VAL A 9 10.81 -3.55 -22.54
CA VAL A 9 11.41 -2.59 -23.50
C VAL A 9 12.35 -1.60 -22.82
N TYR A 10 12.20 -1.45 -21.50
CA TYR A 10 13.09 -0.63 -20.67
C TYR A 10 13.13 -1.19 -19.25
N ASP A 11 14.31 -1.51 -18.75
CA ASP A 11 14.55 -1.95 -17.37
C ASP A 11 15.89 -1.43 -16.87
N LYS A 12 15.87 -0.43 -15.96
CA LYS A 12 17.09 0.17 -15.43
C LYS A 12 16.95 0.55 -13.95
N CYS A 13 18.05 0.38 -13.24
CA CYS A 13 18.25 0.86 -11.89
C CYS A 13 19.15 2.09 -11.89
N PHE A 14 18.88 3.04 -10.99
CA PHE A 14 19.62 4.28 -10.82
C PHE A 14 19.89 4.56 -9.35
N GLY A 15 21.03 5.21 -9.06
CA GLY A 15 21.36 5.66 -7.72
C GLY A 15 21.94 4.57 -6.82
N ILE A 16 21.90 4.85 -5.55
CA ILE A 16 22.48 4.06 -4.45
C ILE A 16 21.43 3.85 -3.37
N HIS A 17 21.70 2.94 -2.43
CA HIS A 17 20.76 2.58 -1.36
C HIS A 17 20.42 3.78 -0.47
N SER A 18 21.42 4.58 -0.04
CA SER A 18 21.20 5.81 0.73
C SER A 18 22.41 6.72 0.65
N ASP A 19 22.35 7.88 1.28
CA ASP A 19 23.47 8.80 1.46
C ASP A 19 24.61 8.24 2.34
N THR A 20 24.30 7.24 3.15
CA THR A 20 25.26 6.55 4.04
C THR A 20 25.61 5.14 3.55
N ASP A 21 24.98 4.66 2.49
CA ASP A 21 25.24 3.36 1.86
C ASP A 21 25.35 3.52 0.33
N SER A 22 26.58 3.56 -0.17
CA SER A 22 26.91 3.75 -1.58
C SER A 22 26.66 2.49 -2.44
N THR A 23 26.06 1.43 -1.92
CA THR A 23 25.70 0.24 -2.68
C THR A 23 24.77 0.64 -3.85
N PRO A 24 25.14 0.33 -5.11
CA PRO A 24 24.25 0.61 -6.23
C PRO A 24 22.93 -0.15 -6.13
N VAL A 25 21.85 0.49 -6.56
CA VAL A 25 20.53 -0.15 -6.64
C VAL A 25 20.57 -1.30 -7.65
N ARG A 26 20.05 -2.45 -7.26
CA ARG A 26 20.03 -3.68 -8.07
C ARG A 26 18.60 -4.05 -8.49
N PRO A 27 18.40 -4.73 -9.61
CA PRO A 27 17.08 -5.20 -10.04
C PRO A 27 16.39 -6.12 -9.03
N THR A 28 17.20 -6.74 -8.15
CA THR A 28 16.72 -7.67 -7.12
C THR A 28 16.43 -7.01 -5.76
N ASP A 29 16.71 -5.73 -5.60
CA ASP A 29 16.45 -5.04 -4.33
C ASP A 29 14.95 -4.87 -4.08
N LEU A 30 14.55 -5.13 -2.84
CA LEU A 30 13.16 -5.09 -2.40
C LEU A 30 12.77 -3.68 -1.95
N PHE A 31 11.67 -3.17 -2.47
CA PHE A 31 11.13 -1.85 -2.12
C PHE A 31 9.84 -1.99 -1.30
N ASP A 32 9.69 -1.15 -0.28
CA ASP A 32 8.39 -0.96 0.38
C ASP A 32 7.42 -0.30 -0.62
N LEU A 33 6.39 -1.03 -0.97
CA LEU A 33 5.44 -0.62 -2.01
C LEU A 33 4.40 0.38 -1.51
N ALA A 34 4.29 0.58 -0.21
CA ALA A 34 3.23 1.39 0.41
C ALA A 34 1.85 1.02 -0.17
N SER A 35 1.10 1.99 -0.66
CA SER A 35 -0.28 1.77 -1.16
C SER A 35 -0.38 0.92 -2.43
N LEU A 36 0.69 0.60 -3.15
CA LEU A 36 0.63 -0.43 -4.18
C LEU A 36 0.25 -1.81 -3.59
N THR A 37 0.41 -2.01 -2.29
CA THR A 37 -0.13 -3.18 -1.57
C THR A 37 -1.62 -3.36 -1.84
N LYS A 38 -2.38 -2.27 -1.93
CA LYS A 38 -3.82 -2.32 -2.19
C LYS A 38 -4.15 -3.04 -3.48
N THR A 39 -3.41 -2.75 -4.55
CA THR A 39 -3.65 -3.31 -5.89
C THR A 39 -2.88 -4.59 -6.17
N SER A 40 -1.69 -4.73 -5.59
CA SER A 40 -0.81 -5.89 -5.82
C SER A 40 -1.04 -7.04 -4.82
N ALA A 41 -1.85 -6.80 -3.77
CA ALA A 41 -2.16 -7.79 -2.75
C ALA A 41 -3.67 -7.86 -2.46
N THR A 42 -4.23 -6.91 -1.73
CA THR A 42 -5.60 -6.99 -1.21
C THR A 42 -6.63 -7.09 -2.32
N LEU A 43 -6.49 -6.29 -3.37
CA LEU A 43 -7.38 -6.35 -4.52
C LEU A 43 -7.31 -7.70 -5.24
N LEU A 44 -6.11 -8.28 -5.42
CA LEU A 44 -5.96 -9.61 -6.01
C LEU A 44 -6.70 -10.67 -5.20
N ALA A 45 -6.60 -10.62 -3.87
CA ALA A 45 -7.32 -11.54 -2.99
C ALA A 45 -8.84 -11.37 -3.11
N VAL A 46 -9.32 -10.13 -3.14
CA VAL A 46 -10.75 -9.82 -3.36
C VAL A 46 -11.23 -10.30 -4.74
N MET A 47 -10.44 -10.06 -5.80
CA MET A 47 -10.73 -10.53 -7.15
C MET A 47 -10.83 -12.06 -7.19
N LYS A 48 -9.92 -12.76 -6.51
CA LYS A 48 -9.95 -14.23 -6.44
C LYS A 48 -11.20 -14.76 -5.75
N LEU A 49 -11.60 -14.17 -4.62
CA LEU A 49 -12.82 -14.56 -3.92
C LEU A 49 -14.09 -14.24 -4.72
N TYR A 50 -14.09 -13.12 -5.45
CA TYR A 50 -15.15 -12.78 -6.39
C TYR A 50 -15.20 -13.80 -7.55
N ASP A 51 -14.06 -14.15 -8.11
CA ASP A 51 -13.89 -15.13 -9.18
C ASP A 51 -14.44 -16.50 -8.79
N GLN A 52 -14.23 -16.91 -7.55
CA GLN A 52 -14.70 -18.16 -6.95
C GLN A 52 -16.17 -18.08 -6.48
N GLY A 53 -16.85 -16.94 -6.61
CA GLY A 53 -18.23 -16.74 -6.16
C GLY A 53 -18.39 -16.68 -4.63
N GLN A 54 -17.30 -16.59 -3.87
CA GLN A 54 -17.32 -16.55 -2.40
C GLN A 54 -17.64 -15.15 -1.84
N LEU A 55 -17.55 -14.13 -2.71
CA LEU A 55 -17.80 -12.73 -2.37
C LEU A 55 -18.52 -12.03 -3.54
N LYS A 56 -19.49 -11.16 -3.21
CA LYS A 56 -20.14 -10.27 -4.16
C LYS A 56 -19.79 -8.82 -3.86
N LEU A 57 -19.64 -7.98 -4.88
CA LEU A 57 -19.36 -6.55 -4.70
C LEU A 57 -20.48 -5.82 -3.96
N THR A 58 -21.71 -6.30 -4.06
CA THR A 58 -22.91 -5.78 -3.38
C THR A 58 -23.06 -6.27 -1.94
N ASP A 59 -22.29 -7.26 -1.51
CA ASP A 59 -22.34 -7.76 -0.13
C ASP A 59 -21.89 -6.66 0.85
N PRO A 60 -22.60 -6.46 1.96
CA PRO A 60 -22.10 -5.62 3.03
C PRO A 60 -20.92 -6.32 3.74
N ALA A 61 -19.88 -5.58 4.08
CA ALA A 61 -18.72 -6.11 4.81
C ALA A 61 -19.13 -6.75 6.14
N SER A 62 -20.21 -6.31 6.77
CA SER A 62 -20.78 -6.88 7.99
C SER A 62 -21.27 -8.34 7.84
N LYS A 63 -21.50 -8.80 6.61
CA LYS A 63 -21.79 -10.21 6.32
C LYS A 63 -20.63 -11.10 6.76
N TYR A 64 -19.41 -10.63 6.52
CA TYR A 64 -18.16 -11.35 6.80
C TYR A 64 -17.53 -10.93 8.13
N LEU A 65 -17.78 -9.70 8.58
CA LEU A 65 -17.22 -9.10 9.80
C LEU A 65 -18.33 -8.85 10.85
N PRO A 66 -18.58 -9.81 11.76
CA PRO A 66 -19.65 -9.67 12.77
C PRO A 66 -19.54 -8.41 13.63
N ALA A 67 -18.31 -7.92 13.87
CA ALA A 67 -18.07 -6.70 14.64
C ALA A 67 -18.72 -5.44 14.03
N LEU A 68 -19.06 -5.43 12.75
CA LEU A 68 -19.72 -4.31 12.07
C LEU A 68 -21.25 -4.35 12.13
N ARG A 69 -21.87 -5.47 12.50
CA ARG A 69 -23.33 -5.69 12.37
C ARG A 69 -24.17 -4.70 13.14
N ASN A 70 -23.75 -4.32 14.34
CA ASN A 70 -24.47 -3.42 15.22
C ASN A 70 -23.85 -2.01 15.27
N THR A 71 -23.31 -1.55 14.15
CA THR A 71 -22.64 -0.25 14.06
C THR A 71 -23.19 0.56 12.89
N ASN A 72 -22.79 1.83 12.80
CA ASN A 72 -23.08 2.69 11.66
C ASN A 72 -22.48 2.18 10.35
N LYS A 73 -21.57 1.19 10.39
CA LYS A 73 -20.85 0.60 9.25
C LYS A 73 -21.50 -0.69 8.70
N LYS A 74 -22.64 -1.12 9.27
CA LYS A 74 -23.29 -2.40 8.91
C LYS A 74 -23.62 -2.55 7.43
N ASN A 75 -23.90 -1.45 6.74
CA ASN A 75 -24.34 -1.44 5.34
C ASN A 75 -23.25 -1.03 4.34
N ILE A 76 -21.99 -0.90 4.78
CA ILE A 76 -20.88 -0.61 3.86
C ILE A 76 -20.63 -1.83 2.99
N THR A 77 -20.73 -1.67 1.67
CA THR A 77 -20.52 -2.75 0.70
C THR A 77 -19.05 -2.90 0.33
N ILE A 78 -18.69 -4.10 -0.17
CA ILE A 78 -17.36 -4.37 -0.72
C ILE A 78 -17.03 -3.38 -1.85
N ARG A 79 -18.02 -3.08 -2.73
CA ARG A 79 -17.86 -2.09 -3.79
C ARG A 79 -17.49 -0.71 -3.26
N GLU A 80 -18.16 -0.23 -2.23
CA GLU A 80 -17.90 1.09 -1.63
C GLU A 80 -16.52 1.17 -0.97
N LEU A 81 -16.05 0.07 -0.37
CA LEU A 81 -14.68 0.00 0.15
C LEU A 81 -13.64 0.11 -0.97
N LEU A 82 -13.83 -0.62 -2.08
CA LEU A 82 -12.93 -0.60 -3.24
C LEU A 82 -12.90 0.76 -3.95
N LEU A 83 -14.04 1.46 -3.99
CA LEU A 83 -14.15 2.79 -4.62
C LEU A 83 -13.73 3.94 -3.69
N HIS A 84 -13.42 3.67 -2.42
CA HIS A 84 -13.21 4.69 -1.40
C HIS A 84 -14.44 5.62 -1.23
N GLU A 85 -15.64 5.07 -1.32
CA GLU A 85 -16.93 5.81 -1.24
C GLU A 85 -17.78 5.37 -0.06
N SER A 86 -17.17 4.72 0.92
CA SER A 86 -17.86 4.12 2.07
C SER A 86 -18.27 5.12 3.16
N GLY A 87 -17.75 6.36 3.11
CA GLY A 87 -17.88 7.32 4.21
C GLY A 87 -16.91 7.10 5.37
N LEU A 88 -16.01 6.11 5.27
CA LEU A 88 -14.96 5.90 6.27
C LEU A 88 -13.98 7.07 6.29
N VAL A 89 -13.47 7.37 7.49
CA VAL A 89 -12.39 8.35 7.63
C VAL A 89 -11.15 7.94 6.85
N PRO A 90 -10.36 8.90 6.32
CA PRO A 90 -9.16 8.58 5.54
C PRO A 90 -8.18 7.71 6.32
N TYR A 91 -7.96 8.04 7.59
CA TYR A 91 -6.93 7.49 8.43
C TYR A 91 -7.30 7.59 9.91
N ILE A 92 -6.89 6.60 10.71
CA ILE A 92 -7.00 6.62 12.17
C ILE A 92 -5.59 6.65 12.76
N ARG A 93 -5.32 7.62 13.62
CA ARG A 93 -4.04 7.77 14.30
C ARG A 93 -3.89 6.74 15.42
N PHE A 94 -3.72 5.46 15.05
CA PHE A 94 -3.62 4.35 16.01
C PHE A 94 -2.49 4.52 17.03
N TYR A 95 -1.42 5.25 16.68
CA TYR A 95 -0.33 5.55 17.60
C TYR A 95 -0.78 6.26 18.86
N ARG A 96 -1.87 7.03 18.82
CA ARG A 96 -2.45 7.65 20.04
C ARG A 96 -2.88 6.62 21.08
N ASN A 97 -3.28 5.44 20.64
CA ASN A 97 -3.61 4.33 21.53
C ASN A 97 -2.37 3.59 22.04
N ALA A 98 -1.22 3.78 21.37
CA ALA A 98 0.04 3.13 21.72
C ALA A 98 0.90 4.00 22.65
N ILE A 99 0.79 5.32 22.54
CA ILE A 99 1.59 6.28 23.31
C ILE A 99 0.96 6.50 24.69
N ASP A 100 1.81 6.55 25.69
CA ASP A 100 1.41 7.03 27.04
C ASP A 100 1.32 8.55 27.01
N GLU A 101 0.09 9.06 27.06
CA GLU A 101 -0.19 10.50 27.00
C GLU A 101 0.44 11.31 28.15
N TYR A 102 0.65 10.68 29.32
CA TYR A 102 1.33 11.29 30.45
C TYR A 102 2.85 11.41 30.26
N SER A 103 3.40 10.77 29.25
CA SER A 103 4.82 10.87 28.89
C SER A 103 5.12 11.99 27.91
N VAL A 104 4.10 12.68 27.43
CA VAL A 104 4.21 13.72 26.40
C VAL A 104 4.11 15.09 27.05
N THR A 105 5.08 15.97 26.81
CA THR A 105 5.02 17.36 27.23
C THR A 105 4.27 18.20 26.19
N GLY A 106 3.14 18.76 26.56
CA GLY A 106 2.26 19.47 25.63
C GLY A 106 1.51 18.56 24.64
N PRO A 107 1.15 19.06 23.46
CA PRO A 107 0.51 18.25 22.43
C PRO A 107 1.52 17.27 21.82
N PHE A 108 1.09 16.08 21.36
CA PHE A 108 2.02 15.13 20.71
C PHE A 108 2.68 15.70 19.44
N THR A 109 2.00 16.59 18.73
CA THR A 109 2.54 17.23 17.52
C THR A 109 2.26 18.72 17.53
N GLN A 110 3.23 19.51 17.04
CA GLN A 110 3.08 20.95 16.86
C GLN A 110 3.76 21.46 15.59
N GLY A 111 3.56 22.74 15.23
CA GLY A 111 4.02 23.35 13.98
C GLY A 111 5.41 23.96 14.00
N PHE A 112 6.13 23.88 15.11
CA PHE A 112 7.47 24.46 15.28
C PHE A 112 8.35 23.56 16.13
N VAL A 113 9.67 23.75 16.04
CA VAL A 113 10.69 23.01 16.82
C VAL A 113 10.85 23.66 18.19
N ASP A 114 10.88 22.85 19.24
CA ASP A 114 11.31 23.22 20.59
C ASP A 114 12.13 22.07 21.23
N GLU A 115 12.44 22.17 22.51
CA GLU A 115 13.24 21.15 23.21
C GLU A 115 12.53 19.79 23.31
N TRP A 116 11.19 19.74 23.19
CA TRP A 116 10.37 18.53 23.29
C TRP A 116 9.96 17.99 21.92
N HIS A 117 9.80 18.87 20.93
CA HIS A 117 9.26 18.56 19.59
C HIS A 117 10.30 18.83 18.52
N HIS A 118 11.26 17.94 18.37
CA HIS A 118 12.33 18.06 17.37
C HIS A 118 12.37 16.89 16.36
N THR A 119 11.51 15.88 16.52
CA THR A 119 11.39 14.82 15.53
C THR A 119 10.41 15.23 14.43
N ARG A 120 10.93 15.49 13.25
CA ARG A 120 10.11 15.93 12.10
C ARG A 120 9.16 14.82 11.65
N MET A 121 7.89 15.14 11.54
CA MET A 121 6.80 14.25 11.18
C MET A 121 6.03 14.72 9.94
N GLY A 122 6.22 15.97 9.53
CA GLY A 122 5.59 16.64 8.42
C GLY A 122 6.42 17.82 7.94
N GLU A 123 6.03 18.45 6.85
CA GLU A 123 6.73 19.63 6.33
C GLU A 123 6.90 20.70 7.40
N TYR A 124 5.82 20.96 8.15
CA TYR A 124 5.78 21.89 9.28
C TYR A 124 5.17 21.23 10.52
N THR A 125 5.47 19.95 10.75
CA THR A 125 4.91 19.22 11.89
C THR A 125 6.01 18.44 12.58
N TYR A 126 6.12 18.63 13.89
CA TYR A 126 7.12 18.01 14.74
C TYR A 126 6.43 17.22 15.86
N ALA A 127 6.90 16.00 16.08
CA ALA A 127 6.41 15.14 17.15
C ALA A 127 7.23 15.33 18.42
N CYS A 128 6.59 15.12 19.56
CA CYS A 128 7.27 14.98 20.84
C CYS A 128 8.26 13.82 20.74
N SER A 129 9.53 14.09 20.99
CA SER A 129 10.62 13.13 20.77
C SER A 129 10.78 12.12 21.90
N ASP A 130 10.36 12.50 23.13
CA ASP A 130 10.60 11.74 24.36
C ASP A 130 9.40 10.94 24.85
N PHE A 131 8.34 10.82 24.01
CA PHE A 131 7.19 10.01 24.38
C PHE A 131 7.58 8.58 24.74
N LYS A 132 6.79 7.93 25.57
CA LYS A 132 6.91 6.51 25.91
C LYS A 132 5.70 5.75 25.37
N PHE A 133 5.91 4.50 24.98
CA PHE A 133 4.79 3.61 24.74
C PHE A 133 4.12 3.23 26.06
N ARG A 134 2.84 2.99 26.04
CA ARG A 134 2.08 2.49 27.19
C ARG A 134 2.79 1.25 27.77
N ARG A 135 2.85 1.19 29.08
CA ARG A 135 3.53 0.11 29.81
C ARG A 135 3.06 -1.27 29.31
N GLY A 136 4.01 -2.14 29.01
CA GLY A 136 3.75 -3.50 28.54
C GLY A 136 3.22 -3.62 27.11
N LEU A 137 3.16 -2.52 26.34
CA LEU A 137 2.72 -2.56 24.95
C LEU A 137 3.82 -2.96 23.97
N VAL A 138 5.05 -2.53 24.21
CA VAL A 138 6.22 -2.82 23.36
C VAL A 138 7.30 -3.51 24.19
N SER A 139 7.90 -4.55 23.64
CA SER A 139 9.02 -5.29 24.20
C SER A 139 10.23 -5.18 23.29
N ALA A 140 11.44 -5.15 23.85
CA ALA A 140 12.69 -5.20 23.09
C ALA A 140 12.92 -6.56 22.43
N THR A 141 12.33 -7.61 22.97
CA THR A 141 12.47 -9.00 22.48
C THR A 141 11.10 -9.64 22.21
N LYS A 142 11.10 -10.65 21.34
CA LYS A 142 9.91 -11.45 21.10
C LYS A 142 9.52 -12.23 22.38
N THR A 143 8.24 -12.16 22.74
CA THR A 143 7.66 -12.95 23.83
C THR A 143 6.35 -13.63 23.32
N PRO A 144 5.74 -14.56 24.09
CA PRO A 144 4.45 -15.15 23.70
C PRO A 144 3.34 -14.11 23.46
N GLU A 145 3.43 -12.95 24.10
CA GLU A 145 2.45 -11.86 23.98
C GLU A 145 2.89 -10.78 22.96
N HIS A 146 4.19 -10.51 22.83
CA HIS A 146 4.75 -9.53 21.91
C HIS A 146 5.27 -10.22 20.66
N THR A 147 4.37 -10.47 19.72
CA THR A 147 4.64 -11.24 18.50
C THR A 147 4.70 -10.40 17.23
N LEU A 148 4.28 -9.14 17.28
CA LEU A 148 4.23 -8.25 16.11
C LEU A 148 5.52 -7.44 16.05
N LYS A 149 6.45 -7.83 15.17
CA LYS A 149 7.70 -7.10 14.98
C LYS A 149 7.46 -5.86 14.15
N ILE A 150 7.67 -4.67 14.72
CA ILE A 150 7.40 -3.38 14.07
C ILE A 150 8.66 -2.62 13.66
N ALA A 151 9.79 -2.96 14.28
CA ALA A 151 11.14 -2.45 13.98
C ALA A 151 12.20 -3.29 14.68
N ASP A 152 13.48 -2.96 14.53
CA ASP A 152 14.54 -3.62 15.29
C ASP A 152 14.39 -3.36 16.78
N GLY A 153 14.48 -4.44 17.57
CA GLY A 153 14.28 -4.34 19.03
C GLY A 153 12.89 -3.85 19.45
N MET A 154 11.89 -3.93 18.58
CA MET A 154 10.54 -3.46 18.87
C MET A 154 9.48 -4.51 18.47
N TRP A 155 8.90 -5.13 19.50
CA TRP A 155 7.85 -6.13 19.37
C TRP A 155 6.60 -5.63 20.07
N LEU A 156 5.54 -5.41 19.28
CA LEU A 156 4.25 -4.94 19.77
C LEU A 156 3.42 -6.11 20.31
N HIS A 157 2.65 -5.85 21.35
CA HIS A 157 1.75 -6.81 21.96
C HIS A 157 0.62 -7.17 20.98
N ARG A 158 0.40 -8.49 20.75
CA ARG A 158 -0.57 -9.01 19.75
C ARG A 158 -2.01 -8.51 19.92
N LYS A 159 -2.43 -8.18 21.15
CA LYS A 159 -3.75 -7.61 21.43
C LYS A 159 -3.98 -6.24 20.79
N PHE A 160 -2.94 -5.54 20.33
CA PHE A 160 -3.10 -4.24 19.73
C PHE A 160 -3.92 -4.28 18.43
N LYS A 161 -3.85 -5.37 17.65
CA LYS A 161 -4.72 -5.56 16.48
C LYS A 161 -6.21 -5.46 16.84
N ALA A 162 -6.61 -6.07 17.95
CA ALA A 162 -8.00 -5.97 18.42
C ALA A 162 -8.38 -4.53 18.85
N ALA A 163 -7.44 -3.80 19.46
CA ALA A 163 -7.64 -2.39 19.79
C ALA A 163 -7.80 -1.53 18.53
N MET A 164 -7.03 -1.79 17.47
CA MET A 164 -7.18 -1.12 16.18
C MET A 164 -8.56 -1.40 15.58
N MET A 165 -9.00 -2.65 15.54
CA MET A 165 -10.33 -3.00 15.05
C MET A 165 -11.44 -2.35 15.87
N LYS A 166 -11.31 -2.27 17.19
CA LYS A 166 -12.24 -1.51 18.04
C LYS A 166 -12.28 -0.04 17.65
N SER A 167 -11.14 0.60 17.43
CA SER A 167 -11.07 2.00 16.97
C SER A 167 -11.75 2.19 15.61
N ILE A 168 -11.58 1.25 14.66
CA ILE A 168 -12.28 1.28 13.36
C ILE A 168 -13.79 1.19 13.55
N VAL A 169 -14.24 0.23 14.35
CA VAL A 169 -15.67 0.01 14.62
C VAL A 169 -16.31 1.24 15.25
N GLN A 170 -15.61 1.91 16.16
CA GLN A 170 -16.09 3.08 16.89
C GLN A 170 -15.88 4.42 16.14
N SER A 171 -15.10 4.42 15.04
CA SER A 171 -14.85 5.65 14.29
C SER A 171 -16.14 6.23 13.70
N GLU A 172 -16.15 7.53 13.50
CA GLU A 172 -17.22 8.21 12.79
C GLU A 172 -17.37 7.70 11.36
N LEU A 173 -18.55 7.84 10.82
CA LEU A 173 -18.87 7.58 9.43
C LEU A 173 -19.50 8.84 8.84
N ASP A 174 -18.84 9.39 7.82
CA ASP A 174 -19.33 10.55 7.07
C ASP A 174 -20.33 10.11 5.98
N ARG A 175 -20.92 11.08 5.28
CA ARG A 175 -21.72 10.81 4.10
C ARG A 175 -20.91 10.05 3.03
N LYS A 176 -21.55 9.20 2.27
CA LYS A 176 -20.94 8.48 1.16
C LYS A 176 -20.51 9.45 0.06
N ARG A 177 -19.22 9.56 -0.12
CA ARG A 177 -18.53 10.34 -1.15
C ARG A 177 -17.13 9.78 -1.34
N PHE A 178 -16.45 10.14 -2.40
CA PHE A 178 -15.05 9.78 -2.56
C PHE A 178 -14.18 10.44 -1.47
N VAL A 179 -13.59 9.61 -0.65
CA VAL A 179 -12.55 9.97 0.32
C VAL A 179 -11.57 8.81 0.39
N TYR A 180 -10.37 8.99 -0.14
CA TYR A 180 -9.33 7.97 -0.07
C TYR A 180 -9.14 7.51 1.38
N SER A 181 -9.34 6.22 1.64
CA SER A 181 -9.32 5.66 2.99
C SER A 181 -8.50 4.38 3.04
N ASP A 182 -7.48 4.37 3.89
CA ASP A 182 -6.70 3.17 4.22
C ASP A 182 -7.53 2.17 5.01
N ILE A 183 -8.47 2.68 5.82
CA ILE A 183 -9.33 1.86 6.68
C ILE A 183 -10.17 0.88 5.86
N GLY A 184 -10.64 1.31 4.67
CA GLY A 184 -11.39 0.44 3.77
C GLY A 184 -10.60 -0.80 3.37
N PHE A 185 -9.31 -0.67 3.11
CA PHE A 185 -8.45 -1.79 2.72
C PHE A 185 -8.01 -2.66 3.90
N ILE A 186 -7.90 -2.10 5.10
CA ILE A 186 -7.76 -2.89 6.34
C ILE A 186 -9.01 -3.75 6.56
N LEU A 187 -10.21 -3.22 6.33
CA LEU A 187 -11.45 -4.01 6.42
C LEU A 187 -11.53 -5.08 5.32
N LEU A 188 -11.11 -4.77 4.08
CA LEU A 188 -11.05 -5.77 3.00
C LEU A 188 -10.09 -6.92 3.33
N GLN A 189 -8.93 -6.66 3.93
CA GLN A 189 -8.07 -7.71 4.46
C GLN A 189 -8.83 -8.60 5.44
N GLN A 190 -9.51 -8.01 6.43
CA GLN A 190 -10.25 -8.79 7.42
C GLN A 190 -11.38 -9.61 6.78
N VAL A 191 -12.02 -9.10 5.72
CA VAL A 191 -13.01 -9.85 4.93
C VAL A 191 -12.36 -11.06 4.26
N VAL A 192 -11.21 -10.89 3.62
CA VAL A 192 -10.45 -11.99 2.99
C VAL A 192 -10.08 -13.04 4.04
N GLU A 193 -9.51 -12.62 5.16
CA GLU A 193 -9.09 -13.53 6.25
C GLU A 193 -10.29 -14.26 6.89
N SER A 194 -11.43 -13.59 7.00
CA SER A 194 -12.68 -14.19 7.51
C SER A 194 -13.26 -15.25 6.57
N ILE A 195 -13.20 -15.04 5.26
CA ILE A 195 -13.73 -16.01 4.27
C ILE A 195 -12.79 -17.20 4.14
N THR A 196 -11.48 -16.96 4.08
CA THR A 196 -10.49 -17.99 3.76
C THR A 196 -9.99 -18.76 4.99
N GLY A 197 -10.12 -18.19 6.19
CA GLY A 197 -9.48 -18.71 7.41
C GLY A 197 -7.95 -18.60 7.39
N GLN A 198 -7.36 -17.91 6.42
CA GLN A 198 -5.93 -17.72 6.25
C GLN A 198 -5.56 -16.23 6.43
N THR A 199 -4.33 -15.95 6.82
CA THR A 199 -3.81 -14.58 6.78
C THR A 199 -3.64 -14.12 5.33
N LEU A 200 -3.73 -12.81 5.09
CA LEU A 200 -3.68 -12.23 3.74
C LEU A 200 -2.40 -12.65 2.98
N ASP A 201 -1.25 -12.60 3.65
CA ASP A 201 0.04 -12.99 3.07
C ASP A 201 0.09 -14.49 2.72
N ALA A 202 -0.43 -15.36 3.58
CA ALA A 202 -0.49 -16.81 3.32
C ALA A 202 -1.40 -17.12 2.12
N TYR A 203 -2.57 -16.50 2.07
CA TYR A 203 -3.52 -16.68 0.98
C TYR A 203 -2.95 -16.22 -0.37
N LEU A 204 -2.36 -15.01 -0.42
CA LEU A 204 -1.74 -14.49 -1.63
C LEU A 204 -0.53 -15.33 -2.09
N ALA A 205 0.29 -15.77 -1.13
CA ALA A 205 1.42 -16.63 -1.45
C ALA A 205 0.97 -17.96 -2.07
N ALA A 206 -0.17 -18.53 -1.63
CA ALA A 206 -0.72 -19.77 -2.16
C ALA A 206 -1.38 -19.60 -3.53
N GLU A 207 -2.22 -18.58 -3.67
CA GLU A 207 -3.06 -18.39 -4.85
C GLU A 207 -2.33 -17.70 -6.02
N PHE A 208 -1.35 -16.83 -5.74
CA PHE A 208 -0.68 -16.01 -6.75
C PHE A 208 0.84 -16.11 -6.70
N TYR A 209 1.50 -15.69 -5.61
CA TYR A 209 2.91 -15.39 -5.65
C TYR A 209 3.78 -16.63 -5.94
N ARG A 210 3.58 -17.73 -5.22
CA ARG A 210 4.32 -18.98 -5.49
C ARG A 210 3.98 -19.58 -6.87
N PRO A 211 2.69 -19.69 -7.27
CA PRO A 211 2.33 -20.18 -8.59
C PRO A 211 2.85 -19.35 -9.77
N MET A 212 3.10 -18.04 -9.56
CA MET A 212 3.67 -17.12 -10.54
C MET A 212 5.21 -17.06 -10.48
N GLY A 213 5.84 -17.79 -9.56
CA GLY A 213 7.29 -17.75 -9.36
C GLY A 213 7.78 -16.39 -8.79
N LEU A 214 6.95 -15.71 -8.00
CA LEU A 214 7.31 -14.44 -7.36
C LEU A 214 7.95 -14.72 -6.00
N GLU A 215 9.25 -14.79 -5.97
CA GLU A 215 10.00 -15.08 -4.74
C GLU A 215 10.24 -13.84 -3.89
N ARG A 216 10.33 -12.68 -4.55
CA ARG A 216 10.65 -11.38 -3.97
C ARG A 216 9.42 -10.47 -3.80
N THR A 217 8.22 -11.02 -3.89
CA THR A 217 6.96 -10.33 -3.59
C THR A 217 6.37 -10.91 -2.31
N LEU A 218 6.54 -10.19 -1.20
CA LEU A 218 6.17 -10.72 0.11
C LEU A 218 5.98 -9.60 1.16
N PHE A 219 5.26 -9.93 2.19
CA PHE A 219 5.24 -9.15 3.43
C PHE A 219 6.41 -9.56 4.33
N GLN A 220 6.83 -8.67 5.24
CA GLN A 220 7.88 -8.93 6.24
C GLN A 220 9.16 -9.52 5.61
N PRO A 221 9.82 -8.82 4.68
CA PRO A 221 10.92 -9.37 3.88
C PRO A 221 12.09 -9.89 4.72
N LEU A 222 12.32 -9.34 5.91
CA LEU A 222 13.42 -9.77 6.78
C LEU A 222 13.25 -11.17 7.38
N ASN A 223 12.09 -11.82 7.20
CA ASN A 223 11.93 -13.23 7.51
C ASN A 223 12.66 -14.15 6.51
N ARG A 224 13.01 -13.64 5.34
CA ARG A 224 13.64 -14.41 4.24
C ARG A 224 14.89 -13.76 3.68
N TYR A 225 14.98 -12.45 3.66
CA TYR A 225 16.05 -11.66 3.04
C TYR A 225 16.83 -10.87 4.08
N LYS A 226 18.09 -10.55 3.75
CA LYS A 226 18.94 -9.67 4.56
C LYS A 226 18.59 -8.20 4.29
N LYS A 227 18.88 -7.31 5.24
CA LYS A 227 18.70 -5.86 5.03
C LYS A 227 19.46 -5.32 3.82
N THR A 228 20.62 -5.92 3.47
CA THR A 228 21.41 -5.57 2.28
C THR A 228 20.74 -5.91 0.94
N GLU A 229 19.58 -6.57 0.97
CA GLU A 229 18.76 -6.92 -0.19
C GLU A 229 17.44 -6.11 -0.20
N VAL A 230 17.29 -5.18 0.73
CA VAL A 230 16.10 -4.35 0.88
C VAL A 230 16.51 -2.89 0.86
N MET A 231 15.83 -2.10 0.05
CA MET A 231 16.04 -0.65 0.03
C MET A 231 15.66 -0.03 1.36
N PRO A 232 16.51 0.86 1.93
CA PRO A 232 16.10 1.66 3.09
C PRO A 232 14.79 2.38 2.79
N THR A 233 13.78 2.21 3.65
CA THR A 233 12.44 2.75 3.40
C THR A 233 12.34 4.20 3.84
N ALA A 234 12.76 4.51 5.06
CA ALA A 234 12.66 5.84 5.65
C ALA A 234 13.75 6.09 6.67
N THR A 235 14.12 7.36 6.83
CA THR A 235 15.10 7.83 7.82
C THR A 235 14.38 8.48 8.99
N ASN A 236 14.88 8.28 10.21
CA ASN A 236 14.40 8.90 11.44
C ASN A 236 12.87 8.78 11.62
N ASP A 237 12.34 7.56 11.52
CA ASP A 237 10.92 7.34 11.76
C ASP A 237 10.53 7.81 13.17
N TYR A 238 9.59 8.73 13.25
CA TYR A 238 9.22 9.41 14.49
C TYR A 238 8.64 8.45 15.54
N LEU A 239 7.95 7.39 15.12
CA LEU A 239 7.28 6.45 16.01
C LEU A 239 8.23 5.37 16.50
N ARG A 240 9.07 4.81 15.61
CA ARG A 240 10.02 3.74 15.92
C ARG A 240 11.40 4.24 16.28
N ARG A 241 11.66 5.56 16.10
CA ARG A 241 12.91 6.28 16.44
C ARG A 241 14.16 5.63 15.88
N GLN A 242 14.06 5.16 14.66
CA GLN A 242 15.16 4.53 13.93
C GLN A 242 14.94 4.63 12.43
N ASN A 243 15.99 4.36 11.67
CA ASN A 243 15.88 4.20 10.22
C ASN A 243 15.17 2.87 9.92
N LEU A 244 14.27 2.88 8.97
CA LEU A 244 13.50 1.70 8.57
C LEU A 244 14.10 1.07 7.32
N CYS A 245 14.46 -0.21 7.43
CA CYS A 245 14.88 -1.04 6.32
C CYS A 245 14.30 -2.45 6.50
N GLY A 246 13.43 -2.86 5.55
CA GLY A 246 12.70 -4.12 5.63
C GLY A 246 11.51 -4.13 6.60
N TYR A 247 11.18 -2.98 7.16
CA TYR A 247 9.97 -2.73 7.92
C TYR A 247 9.09 -1.75 7.16
N VAL A 248 7.78 -2.03 7.11
CA VAL A 248 6.81 -1.15 6.45
C VAL A 248 6.81 0.24 7.07
N HIS A 249 6.82 1.28 6.21
CA HIS A 249 6.75 2.67 6.69
C HIS A 249 5.41 2.99 7.32
N ASP A 250 4.31 2.55 6.71
CA ASP A 250 2.95 2.83 7.19
C ASP A 250 2.76 2.32 8.63
N GLU A 251 2.31 3.21 9.52
CA GLU A 251 2.19 2.94 10.96
C GLU A 251 1.08 1.93 11.25
N ALA A 252 -0.06 2.04 10.55
CA ALA A 252 -1.17 1.13 10.74
C ALA A 252 -0.77 -0.28 10.30
N ALA A 253 -0.09 -0.40 9.17
CA ALA A 253 0.44 -1.67 8.69
C ALA A 253 1.52 -2.24 9.65
N ALA A 254 2.40 -1.39 10.20
CA ALA A 254 3.36 -1.81 11.20
C ALA A 254 2.67 -2.36 12.46
N PHE A 255 1.65 -1.67 12.96
CA PHE A 255 0.87 -2.12 14.11
C PHE A 255 0.03 -3.38 13.83
N MET A 256 -0.28 -3.66 12.57
CA MET A 256 -0.82 -4.93 12.12
C MET A 256 0.27 -6.04 12.02
N GLY A 257 1.52 -5.73 12.40
CA GLY A 257 2.64 -6.64 12.36
C GLY A 257 3.31 -6.75 10.99
N GLY A 258 3.13 -5.75 10.12
CA GLY A 258 3.73 -5.69 8.79
C GLY A 258 2.92 -6.39 7.69
N VAL A 259 1.79 -7.02 8.02
CA VAL A 259 0.83 -7.59 7.05
C VAL A 259 -0.47 -6.84 7.18
N SER A 260 -0.76 -5.96 6.22
CA SER A 260 -1.98 -5.16 6.22
C SER A 260 -2.51 -4.94 4.80
N GLY A 261 -3.82 -4.77 4.69
CA GLY A 261 -4.49 -4.60 3.40
C GLY A 261 -4.20 -3.26 2.72
N ASN A 262 -3.79 -2.24 3.49
CA ASN A 262 -3.49 -0.91 2.96
C ASN A 262 -2.03 -0.71 2.55
N ALA A 263 -1.08 -1.43 3.18
CA ALA A 263 0.37 -1.31 2.97
C ALA A 263 1.11 -2.53 3.54
N GLY A 264 2.41 -2.65 3.28
CA GLY A 264 3.29 -3.65 3.89
C GLY A 264 3.85 -4.69 2.92
N LEU A 265 3.41 -4.69 1.66
CA LEU A 265 4.01 -5.52 0.62
C LEU A 265 5.35 -4.93 0.19
N PHE A 266 6.34 -5.80 0.01
CA PHE A 266 7.63 -5.50 -0.63
C PHE A 266 7.75 -6.27 -1.92
N SER A 267 8.39 -5.67 -2.94
CA SER A 267 8.65 -6.36 -4.20
C SER A 267 9.77 -5.70 -5.01
N THR A 268 10.08 -6.29 -6.14
CA THR A 268 10.94 -5.75 -7.21
C THR A 268 10.09 -5.26 -8.38
N ALA A 269 10.66 -4.43 -9.25
CA ALA A 269 9.95 -3.94 -10.42
C ALA A 269 9.56 -5.08 -11.38
N CYS A 270 10.44 -6.06 -11.57
CA CYS A 270 10.20 -7.21 -12.44
C CYS A 270 9.02 -8.06 -11.96
N GLU A 271 8.97 -8.38 -10.66
CA GLU A 271 7.87 -9.22 -10.14
C GLU A 271 6.54 -8.48 -10.10
N LEU A 272 6.55 -7.17 -9.80
CA LEU A 272 5.36 -6.35 -9.98
C LEU A 272 4.90 -6.33 -11.44
N GLY A 273 5.83 -6.19 -12.38
CA GLY A 273 5.54 -6.25 -13.82
C GLY A 273 4.74 -7.50 -14.18
N LYS A 274 5.11 -8.68 -13.66
CA LYS A 274 4.36 -9.93 -13.88
C LYS A 274 2.92 -9.87 -13.33
N ILE A 275 2.72 -9.30 -12.14
CA ILE A 275 1.37 -9.15 -11.56
C ILE A 275 0.50 -8.29 -12.48
N TYR A 276 0.99 -7.12 -12.88
CA TYR A 276 0.21 -6.20 -13.70
C TYR A 276 0.05 -6.69 -15.14
N GLN A 277 1.04 -7.42 -15.68
CA GLN A 277 0.91 -8.09 -16.97
C GLN A 277 -0.15 -9.20 -16.94
N MET A 278 -0.21 -9.98 -15.86
CA MET A 278 -1.27 -10.98 -15.66
C MET A 278 -2.65 -10.34 -15.69
N ILE A 279 -2.82 -9.18 -15.05
CA ILE A 279 -4.10 -8.44 -15.07
C ILE A 279 -4.38 -7.89 -16.47
N LEU A 280 -3.37 -7.32 -17.16
CA LEU A 280 -3.50 -6.82 -18.53
C LEU A 280 -3.91 -7.93 -19.50
N ASN A 281 -3.36 -9.13 -19.34
CA ASN A 281 -3.71 -10.34 -20.10
C ASN A 281 -5.01 -11.00 -19.59
N GLU A 282 -5.88 -10.23 -18.95
CA GLU A 282 -7.18 -10.71 -18.46
C GLU A 282 -7.09 -11.99 -17.61
N GLY A 283 -6.10 -12.04 -16.71
CA GLY A 283 -5.95 -13.10 -15.72
C GLY A 283 -5.04 -14.25 -16.11
N GLU A 284 -4.26 -14.11 -17.19
CA GLU A 284 -3.33 -15.13 -17.67
C GLU A 284 -1.88 -14.64 -17.68
N LEU A 285 -0.95 -15.50 -17.28
CA LEU A 285 0.48 -15.28 -17.37
C LEU A 285 1.18 -16.58 -17.72
N ASP A 286 2.09 -16.55 -18.71
CA ASP A 286 2.90 -17.70 -19.15
C ASP A 286 2.06 -18.96 -19.43
N GLY A 287 0.89 -18.78 -20.07
CA GLY A 287 -0.04 -19.86 -20.42
C GLY A 287 -0.85 -20.42 -19.24
N LYS A 288 -0.71 -19.83 -18.04
CA LYS A 288 -1.45 -20.25 -16.86
C LYS A 288 -2.49 -19.19 -16.48
N ARG A 289 -3.74 -19.65 -16.23
CA ARG A 289 -4.83 -18.80 -15.81
C ARG A 289 -4.92 -18.73 -14.28
N TYR A 290 -4.96 -17.51 -13.75
CA TYR A 290 -5.08 -17.19 -12.33
C TYR A 290 -6.46 -16.63 -11.97
N LEU A 291 -7.07 -15.89 -12.90
CA LEU A 291 -8.39 -15.28 -12.80
C LEU A 291 -9.14 -15.47 -14.13
N ARG A 292 -10.45 -15.49 -14.08
CA ARG A 292 -11.26 -15.46 -15.31
C ARG A 292 -11.20 -14.08 -15.97
N SER A 293 -11.30 -14.04 -17.30
CA SER A 293 -11.30 -12.80 -18.09
C SER A 293 -12.39 -11.84 -17.63
N GLU A 294 -13.60 -12.40 -17.37
CA GLU A 294 -14.75 -11.61 -16.90
C GLU A 294 -14.46 -10.93 -15.57
N THR A 295 -13.77 -11.61 -14.65
CA THR A 295 -13.35 -11.03 -13.37
C THR A 295 -12.38 -9.88 -13.60
N CYS A 296 -11.35 -10.09 -14.40
CA CYS A 296 -10.38 -9.02 -14.70
C CYS A 296 -11.09 -7.81 -15.33
N ARG A 297 -11.93 -8.02 -16.34
CA ARG A 297 -12.70 -6.93 -16.97
C ARG A 297 -13.61 -6.22 -15.98
N ALA A 298 -14.34 -6.95 -15.13
CA ALA A 298 -15.23 -6.34 -14.14
C ALA A 298 -14.51 -5.36 -13.22
N PHE A 299 -13.27 -5.67 -12.82
CA PHE A 299 -12.50 -4.82 -11.92
C PHE A 299 -11.72 -3.71 -12.65
N THR A 300 -11.09 -3.99 -13.78
CA THR A 300 -10.30 -3.00 -14.52
C THR A 300 -11.15 -1.97 -15.25
N MET A 301 -12.31 -2.37 -15.77
CA MET A 301 -13.27 -1.47 -16.42
C MET A 301 -14.26 -0.83 -15.43
N GLY A 302 -14.41 -1.42 -14.23
CA GLY A 302 -15.31 -0.91 -13.20
C GLY A 302 -14.97 0.51 -12.81
N LYS A 303 -15.97 1.41 -12.82
CA LYS A 303 -15.83 2.82 -12.49
C LYS A 303 -16.78 3.24 -11.38
N SER A 304 -16.38 4.28 -10.65
CA SER A 304 -17.27 5.06 -9.81
C SER A 304 -18.26 5.88 -10.66
N ALA A 305 -19.44 6.12 -10.11
CA ALA A 305 -20.41 7.05 -10.69
C ALA A 305 -20.16 8.51 -10.26
N VAL A 306 -19.33 8.73 -9.22
CA VAL A 306 -19.15 10.05 -8.57
C VAL A 306 -17.71 10.52 -8.52
N SER A 307 -16.76 9.68 -8.92
CA SER A 307 -15.33 10.01 -8.94
C SER A 307 -14.62 9.35 -10.13
N HIS A 308 -13.34 9.67 -10.32
CA HIS A 308 -12.50 9.02 -11.33
C HIS A 308 -12.03 7.60 -10.94
N ARG A 309 -12.32 7.15 -9.72
CA ARG A 309 -11.81 5.86 -9.19
C ARG A 309 -12.41 4.65 -9.90
N GLY A 310 -11.59 3.63 -10.05
CA GLY A 310 -12.00 2.27 -10.40
C GLY A 310 -12.13 1.39 -9.16
N LEU A 311 -12.53 0.14 -9.36
CA LEU A 311 -12.65 -0.86 -8.29
C LEU A 311 -11.26 -1.25 -7.76
N GLY A 312 -10.80 -0.55 -6.72
CA GLY A 312 -9.48 -0.68 -6.13
C GLY A 312 -8.37 0.07 -6.86
N TYR A 313 -8.57 0.44 -8.12
CA TYR A 313 -7.59 1.15 -8.92
C TYR A 313 -7.83 2.67 -8.93
N ASP A 314 -6.76 3.42 -9.13
CA ASP A 314 -6.81 4.79 -9.60
C ASP A 314 -6.94 4.80 -11.11
N LYS A 315 -7.63 5.81 -11.66
CA LYS A 315 -7.84 5.99 -13.09
C LYS A 315 -7.63 7.46 -13.47
N PRO A 316 -7.39 7.76 -14.76
CA PRO A 316 -7.31 9.14 -15.20
C PRO A 316 -8.58 9.94 -14.89
N ASN A 317 -8.42 11.11 -14.29
CA ASN A 317 -9.50 12.09 -14.16
C ASN A 317 -9.53 12.94 -15.45
N LEU A 318 -10.44 12.61 -16.34
CA LEU A 318 -10.55 13.29 -17.63
C LEU A 318 -11.03 14.75 -17.52
N ASN A 319 -11.65 15.12 -16.38
CA ASN A 319 -12.09 16.49 -16.12
C ASN A 319 -10.95 17.39 -15.61
N ASP A 320 -9.90 16.80 -15.05
CA ASP A 320 -8.70 17.51 -14.60
C ASP A 320 -7.44 16.65 -14.82
N PRO A 321 -6.97 16.53 -16.07
CA PRO A 321 -5.81 15.70 -16.40
C PRO A 321 -4.52 16.14 -15.70
N LYS A 322 -4.40 17.42 -15.35
CA LYS A 322 -3.21 17.95 -14.64
C LYS A 322 -3.12 17.51 -13.19
N ALA A 323 -4.25 17.15 -12.58
CA ALA A 323 -4.31 16.61 -11.22
C ALA A 323 -4.14 15.08 -11.16
N ASN A 324 -4.01 14.41 -12.31
CA ASN A 324 -3.83 12.96 -12.36
C ASN A 324 -2.55 12.50 -11.65
N ALA A 325 -2.63 11.33 -11.05
CA ALA A 325 -1.47 10.61 -10.53
C ALA A 325 -0.68 9.90 -11.64
N CYS A 326 -1.30 9.66 -12.81
CA CYS A 326 -0.67 9.21 -14.06
C CYS A 326 -0.36 10.37 -15.01
N ALA A 327 0.22 10.08 -16.18
CA ALA A 327 0.47 11.07 -17.23
C ALA A 327 -0.82 11.77 -17.66
N PRO A 328 -0.79 13.09 -17.95
CA PRO A 328 -1.95 13.82 -18.47
C PRO A 328 -2.50 13.25 -19.79
N SER A 329 -1.63 12.68 -20.63
CA SER A 329 -2.00 12.05 -21.91
C SER A 329 -2.48 10.61 -21.79
N ALA A 330 -2.53 10.06 -20.56
CA ALA A 330 -2.94 8.67 -20.36
C ALA A 330 -4.38 8.43 -20.85
N PRO A 331 -4.62 7.38 -21.68
CA PRO A 331 -5.95 7.01 -22.12
C PRO A 331 -6.92 6.72 -20.96
N ALA A 332 -8.21 6.88 -21.20
CA ALA A 332 -9.25 6.68 -20.18
C ALA A 332 -9.33 5.24 -19.65
N SER A 333 -8.82 4.29 -20.41
CA SER A 333 -8.71 2.87 -20.05
C SER A 333 -7.63 2.57 -19.03
N VAL A 334 -6.65 3.45 -18.84
CA VAL A 334 -5.52 3.29 -17.91
C VAL A 334 -6.02 3.08 -16.49
N TYR A 335 -5.37 2.17 -15.78
CA TYR A 335 -5.59 1.91 -14.37
C TYR A 335 -4.29 1.61 -13.65
N GLY A 336 -4.24 1.89 -12.38
CA GLY A 336 -3.05 1.65 -11.57
C GLY A 336 -3.15 2.21 -10.18
N HIS A 337 -2.03 2.49 -9.57
CA HIS A 337 -1.98 3.13 -8.27
C HIS A 337 -0.59 3.74 -8.00
N THR A 338 -0.52 4.63 -7.02
CA THR A 338 0.75 5.16 -6.50
C THR A 338 0.99 4.71 -5.06
N GLY A 339 2.24 4.74 -4.60
CA GLY A 339 2.63 4.47 -3.22
C GLY A 339 3.31 5.68 -2.56
N PHE A 340 3.08 5.84 -1.27
CA PHE A 340 3.63 6.95 -0.47
C PHE A 340 5.16 6.96 -0.48
N THR A 341 5.79 5.81 -0.51
CA THR A 341 7.24 5.62 -0.61
C THR A 341 7.85 6.05 -1.96
N GLY A 342 7.01 6.55 -2.87
CA GLY A 342 7.42 7.07 -4.18
C GLY A 342 7.21 6.09 -5.33
N THR A 343 6.55 4.98 -5.09
CA THR A 343 6.28 3.94 -6.09
C THR A 343 5.06 4.25 -6.94
N CYS A 344 4.98 3.68 -8.16
CA CYS A 344 3.75 3.58 -8.93
C CYS A 344 3.76 2.38 -9.86
N ALA A 345 2.56 1.96 -10.24
CA ALA A 345 2.31 0.97 -11.27
C ALA A 345 1.11 1.40 -12.09
N TRP A 346 1.25 1.47 -13.41
CA TRP A 346 0.20 1.85 -14.34
C TRP A 346 0.12 0.85 -15.48
N VAL A 347 -1.09 0.51 -15.85
CA VAL A 347 -1.41 -0.40 -16.96
C VAL A 347 -2.23 0.35 -17.98
N ASP A 348 -1.81 0.25 -19.23
CA ASP A 348 -2.50 0.83 -20.38
C ASP A 348 -2.91 -0.28 -21.36
N PRO A 349 -4.20 -0.66 -21.36
CA PRO A 349 -4.70 -1.69 -22.27
C PRO A 349 -4.69 -1.28 -23.76
N GLU A 350 -4.79 0.02 -24.06
CA GLU A 350 -4.80 0.50 -25.46
C GLU A 350 -3.43 0.34 -26.14
N ASN A 351 -2.35 0.51 -25.36
CA ASN A 351 -0.98 0.42 -25.86
C ASN A 351 -0.28 -0.90 -25.47
N ASP A 352 -1.01 -1.83 -24.82
CA ASP A 352 -0.45 -3.08 -24.27
C ASP A 352 0.82 -2.82 -23.45
N LEU A 353 0.70 -1.91 -22.45
CA LEU A 353 1.83 -1.33 -21.75
C LEU A 353 1.65 -1.43 -20.23
N VAL A 354 2.73 -1.83 -19.54
CA VAL A 354 2.86 -1.77 -18.08
C VAL A 354 4.04 -0.88 -17.73
N TYR A 355 3.80 0.11 -16.89
CA TYR A 355 4.83 1.00 -16.35
C TYR A 355 4.96 0.85 -14.84
N ILE A 356 6.14 0.47 -14.36
CA ILE A 356 6.50 0.33 -12.94
C ILE A 356 7.63 1.30 -12.61
N PHE A 357 7.42 2.11 -11.58
CA PHE A 357 8.47 2.96 -11.01
C PHE A 357 8.57 2.70 -9.51
N LEU A 358 9.75 2.32 -9.03
CA LEU A 358 10.06 2.12 -7.63
C LEU A 358 11.07 3.14 -7.15
N SER A 359 10.89 3.66 -5.97
CA SER A 359 11.85 4.53 -5.29
C SER A 359 11.72 4.42 -3.78
N ASN A 360 12.73 4.87 -3.07
CA ASN A 360 12.74 5.02 -1.62
C ASN A 360 12.83 6.51 -1.24
N ARG A 361 11.93 7.35 -1.79
CA ARG A 361 11.96 8.81 -1.65
C ARG A 361 11.99 9.33 -0.20
N LEU A 362 11.62 8.50 0.77
CA LEU A 362 11.63 8.86 2.20
C LEU A 362 13.01 8.72 2.84
N CYS A 363 14.02 8.33 2.04
CA CYS A 363 15.41 8.23 2.45
C CYS A 363 16.26 9.09 1.50
N PRO A 364 17.15 9.96 2.02
CA PRO A 364 17.50 10.18 3.43
C PRO A 364 16.54 11.14 4.16
N ASP A 365 15.60 11.77 3.49
CA ASP A 365 14.67 12.74 4.09
C ASP A 365 13.23 12.38 3.77
N SER A 366 12.46 11.95 4.78
CA SER A 366 11.04 11.59 4.67
C SER A 366 10.16 12.74 4.13
N TRP A 367 10.65 13.97 4.19
CA TRP A 367 9.91 15.17 3.79
C TRP A 367 10.40 15.78 2.48
N ASN A 368 11.31 15.09 1.78
CA ASN A 368 11.66 15.47 0.41
C ASN A 368 10.45 15.32 -0.52
N GLY A 369 9.83 16.44 -0.85
CA GLY A 369 8.65 16.51 -1.71
C GLY A 369 8.94 16.51 -3.21
N LYS A 370 10.21 16.54 -3.65
CA LYS A 370 10.61 16.76 -5.05
C LYS A 370 9.97 15.78 -6.03
N LEU A 371 9.89 14.48 -5.67
CA LEU A 371 9.26 13.48 -6.53
C LEU A 371 7.82 13.89 -6.93
N ASN A 372 7.06 14.43 -5.97
CA ASN A 372 5.66 14.82 -6.18
C ASN A 372 5.55 16.22 -6.79
N SER A 373 6.28 17.22 -6.27
CA SER A 373 6.20 18.60 -6.73
C SER A 373 6.69 18.76 -8.17
N MET A 374 7.70 18.00 -8.58
CA MET A 374 8.21 17.95 -9.95
C MET A 374 7.46 16.96 -10.84
N LYS A 375 6.45 16.27 -10.32
CA LYS A 375 5.64 15.26 -11.06
C LYS A 375 6.49 14.21 -11.81
N ILE A 376 7.56 13.72 -11.18
CA ILE A 376 8.55 12.85 -11.83
C ILE A 376 7.90 11.59 -12.42
N ARG A 377 7.02 10.91 -11.67
CA ARG A 377 6.36 9.66 -12.13
C ARG A 377 5.48 9.91 -13.36
N GLN A 378 4.72 11.00 -13.35
CA GLN A 378 3.87 11.41 -14.47
C GLN A 378 4.72 11.81 -15.68
N GLY A 379 5.81 12.59 -15.46
CA GLY A 379 6.72 13.01 -16.52
C GLY A 379 7.42 11.84 -17.22
N ILE A 380 7.84 10.82 -16.46
CA ILE A 380 8.41 9.59 -17.05
C ILE A 380 7.35 8.88 -17.91
N GLN A 381 6.12 8.73 -17.39
CA GLN A 381 5.04 8.10 -18.16
C GLN A 381 4.69 8.89 -19.43
N GLU A 382 4.74 10.23 -19.37
CA GLU A 382 4.54 11.10 -20.54
C GLU A 382 5.61 10.88 -21.61
N VAL A 383 6.88 10.78 -21.22
CA VAL A 383 7.99 10.45 -22.13
C VAL A 383 7.81 9.05 -22.75
N ILE A 384 7.31 8.07 -21.99
CA ILE A 384 6.99 6.75 -22.53
C ILE A 384 5.94 6.88 -23.64
N TYR A 385 4.86 7.61 -23.42
CA TYR A 385 3.83 7.84 -24.47
C TYR A 385 4.39 8.55 -25.68
N GLN A 386 5.17 9.60 -25.49
CA GLN A 386 5.83 10.32 -26.61
C GLN A 386 6.70 9.37 -27.45
N SER A 387 7.42 8.43 -26.81
CA SER A 387 8.27 7.47 -27.52
C SER A 387 7.49 6.43 -28.34
N LEU A 388 6.19 6.20 -28.03
CA LEU A 388 5.36 5.29 -28.81
C LEU A 388 4.99 5.84 -30.19
N TYR A 389 5.01 7.17 -30.34
CA TYR A 389 4.58 7.88 -31.55
C TYR A 389 5.75 8.46 -32.38
N THR A 390 6.99 8.35 -31.89
CA THR A 390 8.18 8.90 -32.56
C THR A 390 8.93 7.89 -33.45
N THR A 391 8.37 6.73 -33.70
CA THR A 391 8.95 5.75 -34.64
C THR A 391 8.36 5.93 -36.02
N GLU A 392 8.75 7.02 -36.71
CA GLU A 392 8.81 7.12 -38.17
C GLU A 392 10.23 7.48 -38.59
#